data_a0867eabe30289859f98f16c7d500e99
#
_entry.id   a0867eabe30289859f98f16c7d500e99
#
_cell.length_a   1.000
_cell.length_b   1.000
_cell.length_c   1.000
_cell.angle_alpha   90.00
_cell.angle_beta   90.00
_cell.angle_gamma   90.00
#
_symmetry.space_group_name_H-M   'P 1'
#
loop_
_entity.id
_entity.type
_entity.pdbx_description
1 polymer ?
#
loop_
_entity_poly.entity_id
_entity_poly.type
_entity_poly.pdbx_seq_one_letter_code
_entity_poly.pdbx_strand_id
1 'polypeptide(L)'
;MILHPAKTKSMLLATRQKHQLRPLILNLSLKDNHIEQVHEHRHLGIIIDDEFSWRPHITSTCKTISKNLYLLSQLKHFVDTSKQKLFYYAHISPHLTYASTVWDGCSDILFHKLNSLHRRAAKLMMPDLSLTTDAKLQHLG
;
A
#
# COMPACT_ATOMS: atom_id res chain seq x y z
N MET A 1 -7.06 -4.73 -30.80
CA MET A 1 -7.44 -4.74 -29.36
C MET A 1 -8.92 -4.44 -29.26
N ILE A 2 -9.73 -5.32 -28.67
CA ILE A 2 -11.19 -5.14 -28.59
C ILE A 2 -11.48 -4.72 -27.15
N LEU A 3 -12.06 -3.53 -26.96
CA LEU A 3 -12.55 -3.07 -25.66
C LEU A 3 -13.82 -3.84 -25.29
N HIS A 4 -13.83 -4.42 -24.08
CA HIS A 4 -14.98 -5.16 -23.56
C HIS A 4 -15.75 -4.26 -22.58
N PRO A 5 -16.99 -3.86 -22.87
CA PRO A 5 -17.75 -2.89 -22.07
C PRO A 5 -17.84 -3.28 -20.58
N ALA A 6 -18.16 -4.53 -20.29
CA ALA A 6 -18.31 -5.02 -18.91
C ALA A 6 -17.00 -5.04 -18.07
N LYS A 7 -15.84 -4.90 -18.71
CA LYS A 7 -14.52 -4.85 -18.04
C LYS A 7 -13.91 -3.45 -18.06
N THR A 8 -14.57 -2.51 -18.73
CA THR A 8 -14.12 -1.11 -18.81
C THR A 8 -14.81 -0.31 -17.71
N LYS A 9 -14.02 0.45 -16.95
CA LYS A 9 -14.51 1.35 -15.92
C LYS A 9 -13.99 2.75 -16.18
N SER A 10 -14.72 3.76 -15.76
CA SER A 10 -14.32 5.16 -15.82
C SER A 10 -14.04 5.69 -14.41
N MET A 11 -13.05 6.56 -14.28
CA MET A 11 -12.76 7.25 -13.02
C MET A 11 -12.44 8.71 -13.34
N LEU A 12 -13.11 9.62 -12.65
CA LEU A 12 -12.84 11.05 -12.75
C LEU A 12 -11.84 11.44 -11.66
N LEU A 13 -10.67 11.87 -12.08
CA LEU A 13 -9.61 12.29 -11.17
C LEU A 13 -9.74 13.80 -10.90
N ALA A 14 -9.94 14.17 -9.65
CA ALA A 14 -10.01 15.57 -9.25
C ALA A 14 -9.57 15.74 -7.79
N THR A 15 -9.23 16.96 -7.42
CA THR A 15 -8.93 17.27 -6.01
C THR A 15 -10.20 17.17 -5.16
N ARG A 16 -10.06 16.85 -3.88
CA ARG A 16 -11.17 16.75 -2.93
C ARG A 16 -12.11 17.97 -2.95
N GLN A 17 -11.54 19.17 -3.07
CA GLN A 17 -12.33 20.41 -3.16
C GLN A 17 -13.21 20.45 -4.41
N LYS A 18 -12.69 19.98 -5.58
CA LYS A 18 -13.47 19.93 -6.82
C LYS A 18 -14.57 18.88 -6.75
N HIS A 19 -14.33 17.73 -6.13
CA HIS A 19 -15.38 16.72 -5.91
C HIS A 19 -16.52 17.23 -5.04
N GLN A 20 -16.21 18.04 -4.02
CA GLN A 20 -17.23 18.63 -3.14
C GLN A 20 -18.06 19.73 -3.83
N LEU A 21 -17.42 20.54 -4.69
CA LEU A 21 -18.09 21.65 -5.37
C LEU A 21 -19.03 21.20 -6.50
N ARG A 22 -18.67 20.14 -7.21
CA ARG A 22 -19.46 19.56 -8.30
C ARG A 22 -19.24 18.04 -8.35
N PRO A 23 -20.19 17.24 -7.84
CA PRO A 23 -20.17 15.80 -8.10
C PRO A 23 -20.45 15.59 -9.61
N LEU A 24 -19.38 15.43 -10.37
CA LEU A 24 -19.47 15.20 -11.82
C LEU A 24 -19.75 13.71 -12.06
N ILE A 25 -20.95 13.40 -12.46
CA ILE A 25 -21.30 12.07 -12.95
C ILE A 25 -21.03 12.06 -14.46
N LEU A 26 -20.08 11.23 -14.87
CA LEU A 26 -19.77 11.03 -16.28
C LEU A 26 -20.67 9.92 -16.84
N ASN A 27 -21.63 10.29 -17.65
CA ASN A 27 -22.46 9.33 -18.39
C ASN A 27 -21.70 8.89 -19.66
N LEU A 28 -20.77 7.95 -19.51
CA LEU A 28 -20.02 7.38 -20.62
C LEU A 28 -20.67 6.09 -21.10
N SER A 29 -20.80 5.94 -22.42
CA SER A 29 -21.26 4.70 -23.05
C SER A 29 -20.24 4.17 -24.06
N LEU A 30 -20.13 2.86 -24.18
CA LEU A 30 -19.31 2.19 -25.16
C LEU A 30 -20.17 1.13 -25.88
N LYS A 31 -20.43 1.30 -27.20
CA LYS A 31 -21.30 0.39 -27.95
C LYS A 31 -22.64 0.15 -27.26
N ASP A 32 -23.35 1.23 -26.92
CA ASP A 32 -24.66 1.26 -26.23
C ASP A 32 -24.68 0.67 -24.81
N ASN A 33 -23.53 0.28 -24.27
CA ASN A 33 -23.42 -0.14 -22.88
C ASN A 33 -22.90 1.02 -22.02
N HIS A 34 -23.56 1.26 -20.90
CA HIS A 34 -23.12 2.24 -19.90
C HIS A 34 -21.81 1.77 -19.24
N ILE A 35 -20.83 2.68 -19.13
CA ILE A 35 -19.57 2.43 -18.44
C ILE A 35 -19.73 2.85 -16.96
N GLU A 36 -19.49 1.92 -16.06
CA GLU A 36 -19.53 2.16 -14.62
C GLU A 36 -18.46 3.19 -14.22
N GLN A 37 -18.86 4.24 -13.52
CA GLN A 37 -17.94 5.18 -12.87
C GLN A 37 -17.58 4.66 -11.49
N VAL A 38 -16.27 4.60 -11.19
CA VAL A 38 -15.74 4.11 -9.91
C VAL A 38 -14.91 5.18 -9.21
N HIS A 39 -14.88 5.14 -7.88
CA HIS A 39 -14.07 6.05 -7.05
C HIS A 39 -12.70 5.48 -6.71
N GLU A 40 -12.54 4.17 -6.82
CA GLU A 40 -11.25 3.50 -6.67
C GLU A 40 -11.11 2.35 -7.66
N HIS A 41 -9.90 2.13 -8.13
CA HIS A 41 -9.60 1.03 -9.04
C HIS A 41 -8.24 0.42 -8.73
N ARG A 42 -8.19 -0.92 -8.76
CA ARG A 42 -6.92 -1.64 -8.63
C ARG A 42 -6.29 -1.87 -10.00
N HIS A 43 -5.12 -1.27 -10.21
CA HIS A 43 -4.33 -1.42 -11.43
C HIS A 43 -2.92 -1.90 -11.08
N LEU A 44 -2.47 -3.01 -11.69
CA LEU A 44 -1.14 -3.61 -11.45
C LEU A 44 -0.78 -3.73 -9.95
N GLY A 45 -1.77 -4.09 -9.11
CA GLY A 45 -1.54 -4.26 -7.67
C GLY A 45 -1.66 -2.97 -6.84
N ILE A 46 -1.69 -1.79 -7.47
CA ILE A 46 -1.86 -0.50 -6.80
C ILE A 46 -3.34 -0.12 -6.81
N ILE A 47 -3.85 0.40 -5.69
CA ILE A 47 -5.20 0.95 -5.61
C ILE A 47 -5.08 2.46 -5.80
N ILE A 48 -5.66 2.95 -6.90
CA ILE A 48 -5.74 4.36 -7.24
C ILE A 48 -7.13 4.85 -6.85
N ASP A 49 -7.23 5.95 -6.14
CA ASP A 49 -8.48 6.62 -5.80
C ASP A 49 -8.63 7.92 -6.60
N ASP A 50 -9.85 8.37 -6.77
CA ASP A 50 -10.22 9.53 -7.58
C ASP A 50 -9.68 10.88 -7.05
N GLU A 51 -9.22 10.92 -5.79
CA GLU A 51 -8.55 12.07 -5.17
C GLU A 51 -7.02 11.99 -5.21
N PHE A 52 -6.41 10.87 -5.69
CA PHE A 52 -4.97 10.55 -5.53
C PHE A 52 -4.47 10.64 -4.09
N SER A 53 -5.32 10.32 -3.13
CA SER A 53 -4.98 10.38 -1.71
C SER A 53 -4.08 9.24 -1.25
N TRP A 54 -4.02 8.15 -2.04
CA TRP A 54 -3.31 6.90 -1.73
C TRP A 54 -3.79 6.19 -0.46
N ARG A 55 -4.82 6.73 0.19
CA ARG A 55 -5.36 6.20 1.45
C ARG A 55 -5.84 4.75 1.33
N PRO A 56 -6.60 4.34 0.31
CA PRO A 56 -7.04 2.96 0.15
C PRO A 56 -5.85 2.00 -0.04
N HIS A 57 -4.88 2.41 -0.87
CA HIS A 57 -3.67 1.62 -1.13
C HIS A 57 -2.83 1.42 0.15
N ILE A 58 -2.45 2.50 0.81
CA ILE A 58 -1.63 2.47 2.02
C ILE A 58 -2.35 1.70 3.15
N THR A 59 -3.67 1.87 3.28
CA THR A 59 -4.46 1.12 4.27
C THR A 59 -4.43 -0.38 4.00
N SER A 60 -4.58 -0.79 2.74
CA SER A 60 -4.49 -2.19 2.32
C SER A 60 -3.08 -2.76 2.58
N THR A 61 -2.05 -2.02 2.20
CA THR A 61 -0.64 -2.38 2.43
C THR A 61 -0.34 -2.53 3.92
N CYS A 62 -0.76 -1.58 4.75
CA CYS A 62 -0.61 -1.67 6.20
C CYS A 62 -1.30 -2.90 6.80
N LYS A 63 -2.48 -3.27 6.32
CA LYS A 63 -3.17 -4.50 6.76
C LYS A 63 -2.35 -5.75 6.44
N THR A 64 -1.80 -5.82 5.22
CA THR A 64 -0.97 -6.96 4.80
C THR A 64 0.31 -7.05 5.62
N ILE A 65 1.03 -5.93 5.79
CA ILE A 65 2.25 -5.88 6.60
C ILE A 65 1.94 -6.27 8.06
N SER A 66 0.84 -5.79 8.64
CA SER A 66 0.45 -6.12 10.02
C SER A 66 0.21 -7.61 10.22
N LYS A 67 -0.42 -8.30 9.24
CA LYS A 67 -0.59 -9.76 9.26
C LYS A 67 0.77 -10.47 9.22
N ASN A 68 1.66 -10.03 8.34
CA ASN A 68 3.00 -10.63 8.22
C ASN A 68 3.86 -10.37 9.46
N LEU A 69 3.74 -9.19 10.09
CA LEU A 69 4.39 -8.90 11.38
C LEU A 69 3.88 -9.81 12.51
N TYR A 70 2.58 -10.09 12.53
CA TYR A 70 2.03 -11.05 13.49
C TYR A 70 2.64 -12.44 13.26
N LEU A 71 2.69 -12.93 12.01
CA LEU A 71 3.32 -14.21 11.70
C LEU A 71 4.81 -14.22 12.08
N LEU A 72 5.55 -13.16 11.77
CA LEU A 72 6.95 -13.02 12.17
C LEU A 72 7.11 -13.07 13.70
N SER A 73 6.20 -12.44 14.44
CA SER A 73 6.21 -12.45 15.91
C SER A 73 6.01 -13.84 16.50
N GLN A 74 5.26 -14.72 15.83
CA GLN A 74 5.11 -16.12 16.22
C GLN A 74 6.34 -16.94 15.82
N LEU A 75 6.83 -16.74 14.59
CA LEU A 75 7.98 -17.49 14.06
C LEU A 75 9.29 -17.22 14.83
N LYS A 76 9.48 -16.02 15.38
CA LYS A 76 10.71 -15.63 16.07
C LYS A 76 11.14 -16.58 17.21
N HIS A 77 10.21 -17.30 17.80
CA HIS A 77 10.48 -18.26 18.88
C HIS A 77 10.97 -19.62 18.36
N PHE A 78 10.82 -19.91 17.07
CA PHE A 78 11.11 -21.20 16.46
C PHE A 78 12.27 -21.14 15.45
N VAL A 79 12.66 -19.95 15.01
CA VAL A 79 13.67 -19.77 13.95
C VAL A 79 14.73 -18.76 14.38
N ASP A 80 15.93 -18.93 13.84
CA ASP A 80 17.05 -18.02 14.04
C ASP A 80 16.84 -16.68 13.33
N THR A 81 17.65 -15.68 13.68
CA THR A 81 17.59 -14.33 13.12
C THR A 81 17.78 -14.30 11.60
N SER A 82 18.57 -15.22 11.05
CA SER A 82 18.82 -15.31 9.59
C SER A 82 17.53 -15.66 8.84
N LYS A 83 16.76 -16.62 9.36
CA LYS A 83 15.45 -17.01 8.80
C LYS A 83 14.39 -15.96 9.01
N GLN A 84 14.44 -15.23 10.14
CA GLN A 84 13.56 -14.06 10.37
C GLN A 84 13.81 -12.97 9.33
N LYS A 85 15.08 -12.66 9.01
CA LYS A 85 15.44 -11.73 7.93
C LYS A 85 14.94 -12.22 6.57
N LEU A 86 15.12 -13.51 6.27
CA LEU A 86 14.60 -14.08 5.01
C LEU A 86 13.07 -13.90 4.91
N PHE A 87 12.34 -14.17 5.99
CA PHE A 87 10.89 -13.94 6.04
C PHE A 87 10.53 -12.46 5.79
N TYR A 88 11.27 -11.53 6.42
CA TYR A 88 11.07 -10.11 6.23
C TYR A 88 11.24 -9.70 4.76
N TYR A 89 12.34 -10.11 4.12
CA TYR A 89 12.60 -9.77 2.72
C TYR A 89 11.60 -10.43 1.75
N ALA A 90 11.08 -11.60 2.08
CA ALA A 90 10.11 -12.29 1.23
C ALA A 90 8.67 -11.73 1.39
N HIS A 91 8.27 -11.32 2.60
CA HIS A 91 6.86 -11.07 2.90
C HIS A 91 6.54 -9.65 3.38
N ILE A 92 7.51 -8.85 3.78
CA ILE A 92 7.28 -7.49 4.30
C ILE A 92 7.91 -6.44 3.39
N SER A 93 9.21 -6.56 3.12
CA SER A 93 9.97 -5.60 2.31
C SER A 93 9.32 -5.33 0.93
N PRO A 94 8.85 -6.34 0.16
CA PRO A 94 8.25 -6.09 -1.14
C PRO A 94 7.02 -5.18 -1.08
N HIS A 95 6.24 -5.22 0.00
CA HIS A 95 5.07 -4.35 0.16
C HIS A 95 5.45 -2.89 0.46
N LEU A 96 6.65 -2.65 0.97
CA LEU A 96 7.18 -1.31 1.24
C LEU A 96 7.85 -0.70 0.01
N THR A 97 8.48 -1.53 -0.83
CA THR A 97 9.27 -1.08 -1.97
C THR A 97 8.50 -1.08 -3.28
N TYR A 98 7.46 -1.95 -3.42
CA TYR A 98 6.71 -2.05 -4.65
C TYR A 98 6.03 -0.73 -5.01
N ALA A 99 6.43 -0.19 -6.17
CA ALA A 99 5.90 1.06 -6.72
C ALA A 99 5.94 2.24 -5.72
N SER A 100 6.90 2.26 -4.80
CA SER A 100 7.03 3.32 -3.78
C SER A 100 7.10 4.71 -4.39
N THR A 101 7.77 4.89 -5.52
CA THR A 101 7.85 6.14 -6.27
C THR A 101 6.49 6.67 -6.74
N VAL A 102 5.47 5.82 -6.88
CA VAL A 102 4.13 6.23 -7.32
C VAL A 102 3.33 6.82 -6.16
N TRP A 103 3.42 6.22 -4.97
CA TRP A 103 2.65 6.63 -3.78
C TRP A 103 3.49 7.40 -2.74
N ASP A 104 4.74 7.74 -3.04
CA ASP A 104 5.63 8.53 -2.17
C ASP A 104 5.04 9.91 -1.83
N GLY A 105 4.25 10.49 -2.75
CA GLY A 105 3.51 11.74 -2.51
C GLY A 105 2.28 11.59 -1.59
N CYS A 106 2.14 10.50 -0.84
CA CYS A 106 1.05 10.34 0.13
C CYS A 106 1.23 11.31 1.33
N SER A 107 0.13 11.54 2.08
CA SER A 107 0.20 12.43 3.24
C SER A 107 1.15 11.88 4.33
N ASP A 108 1.78 12.78 5.10
CA ASP A 108 2.69 12.45 6.21
C ASP A 108 2.07 11.46 7.20
N ILE A 109 0.76 11.58 7.48
CA ILE A 109 0.03 10.66 8.37
C ILE A 109 0.09 9.22 7.85
N LEU A 110 -0.08 9.02 6.55
CA LEU A 110 -0.03 7.70 5.91
C LEU A 110 1.40 7.17 5.87
N PHE A 111 2.36 8.03 5.54
CA PHE A 111 3.77 7.69 5.56
C PHE A 111 4.25 7.28 6.97
N HIS A 112 3.91 8.04 8.00
CA HIS A 112 4.22 7.68 9.38
C HIS A 112 3.61 6.34 9.82
N LYS A 113 2.42 6.02 9.33
CA LYS A 113 1.78 4.73 9.60
C LYS A 113 2.57 3.57 9.02
N LEU A 114 3.02 3.67 7.77
CA LEU A 114 3.90 2.67 7.14
C LEU A 114 5.23 2.54 7.87
N ASN A 115 5.88 3.68 8.16
CA ASN A 115 7.17 3.71 8.83
C ASN A 115 7.10 3.10 10.24
N SER A 116 5.99 3.30 10.96
CA SER A 116 5.79 2.67 12.27
C SER A 116 5.78 1.13 12.19
N LEU A 117 5.18 0.56 11.13
CA LEU A 117 5.18 -0.88 10.90
C LEU A 117 6.57 -1.38 10.50
N HIS A 118 7.31 -0.63 9.69
CA HIS A 118 8.69 -0.94 9.33
C HIS A 118 9.60 -0.96 10.58
N ARG A 119 9.51 0.07 11.43
CA ARG A 119 10.22 0.11 12.72
C ARG A 119 9.85 -1.06 13.64
N ARG A 120 8.58 -1.47 13.64
CA ARG A 120 8.13 -2.64 14.40
C ARG A 120 8.77 -3.93 13.88
N ALA A 121 8.92 -4.09 12.56
CA ALA A 121 9.64 -5.23 11.98
C ALA A 121 11.09 -5.29 12.47
N ALA A 122 11.80 -4.15 12.42
CA ALA A 122 13.19 -4.07 12.88
C ALA A 122 13.32 -4.44 14.37
N LYS A 123 12.40 -3.98 15.22
CA LYS A 123 12.40 -4.32 16.67
C LYS A 123 12.16 -5.81 16.91
N LEU A 124 11.33 -6.45 16.11
CA LEU A 124 11.04 -7.88 16.24
C LEU A 124 12.26 -8.76 15.89
N MET A 125 13.04 -8.36 14.88
CA MET A 125 14.18 -9.14 14.40
C MET A 125 15.47 -8.89 15.19
N MET A 126 15.62 -7.72 15.80
CA MET A 126 16.85 -7.29 16.51
C MET A 126 16.50 -6.71 17.88
N PRO A 127 15.95 -7.51 18.82
CA PRO A 127 15.57 -7.01 20.14
C PRO A 127 16.79 -6.55 20.96
N ASP A 128 17.93 -7.24 20.82
CA ASP A 128 19.10 -7.11 21.72
C ASP A 128 20.13 -6.07 21.25
N LEU A 129 19.95 -5.45 20.07
CA LEU A 129 20.83 -4.37 19.66
C LEU A 129 20.44 -3.08 20.40
N SER A 130 21.36 -2.52 21.17
CA SER A 130 21.24 -1.20 21.83
C SER A 130 21.17 -0.02 20.84
N LEU A 131 21.13 -0.30 19.54
CA LEU A 131 21.04 0.68 18.47
C LEU A 131 19.64 1.32 18.43
N THR A 132 19.61 2.59 18.01
CA THR A 132 18.35 3.27 17.68
C THR A 132 17.60 2.51 16.60
N THR A 133 16.27 2.65 16.56
CA THR A 133 15.44 1.94 15.56
C THR A 133 15.85 2.26 14.12
N ASP A 134 16.33 3.48 13.87
CA ASP A 134 16.77 3.92 12.54
C ASP A 134 18.10 3.25 12.15
N ALA A 135 19.04 3.07 13.09
CA ALA A 135 20.25 2.28 12.85
C ALA A 135 19.94 0.79 12.58
N LYS A 136 18.93 0.21 13.26
CA LYS A 136 18.47 -1.16 12.97
C LYS A 136 17.91 -1.30 11.56
N LEU A 137 17.24 -0.27 11.03
CA LEU A 137 16.73 -0.25 9.67
C LEU A 137 17.85 -0.19 8.63
N GLN A 138 18.93 0.55 8.89
CA GLN A 138 20.12 0.62 8.02
C GLN A 138 20.82 -0.74 7.90
N HIS A 139 20.81 -1.57 8.95
CA HIS A 139 21.35 -2.94 8.90
C HIS A 139 20.47 -3.95 8.14
N LEU A 140 19.26 -3.56 7.78
CA LEU A 140 18.32 -4.35 6.99
C LEU A 140 18.32 -3.97 5.50
N GLY A 141 18.87 -2.82 5.15
CA GLY A 141 19.00 -2.34 3.76
C GLY A 141 20.29 -2.77 3.18
#